data_65490bf2bf9a2dfe49bd7f0bb937b559
#
_entry.id   65490bf2bf9a2dfe49bd7f0bb937b559
#
_cell.length_a   1.000
_cell.length_b   1.000
_cell.length_c   1.000
_cell.angle_alpha   90.00
_cell.angle_beta   90.00
_cell.angle_gamma   90.00
#
_symmetry.space_group_name_H-M   'P 1'
#
loop_
_entity.id
_entity.type
_entity.pdbx_description
1 polymer ?
#
loop_
_entity_poly.entity_id
_entity_poly.type
_entity_poly.pdbx_seq_one_letter_code
_entity_poly.pdbx_strand_id
1 'polypeptide(L)'
;MSMKISVALAQVTQRQFTDDLSGYAEEIEKILSRFPETQMVVHPELHLFGSDMSTDALSDIAQSLDGKFVGELGEIAKRFGIWLIPGSIVEPAPNSEVYNTALVFNPAGELVSFYRKIFPWRPSEPFTMGSEFSVFELPGLGRVGLNICYDIWFPEVTRQLTWMGAELIVNLVRTTTPDRKQELVLVQASAIVNQVYILSVNAAGPIAMGRSLVVDPDGDVVEQILDDSNSIIYTIIDFDRVAQIRRDGTAGVNRMWDQFLPNDPEINLPIYSGRINPRTWRPGMNR
;
A
#
# COMPACT_ATOMS: atom_id res chain seq x y z
N MET A 1 -3.69 -2.86 26.73
CA MET A 1 -3.05 -1.66 26.15
C MET A 1 -3.82 -1.36 24.87
N SER A 2 -4.02 -0.09 24.50
CA SER A 2 -4.70 0.27 23.27
C SER A 2 -3.81 -0.12 22.07
N MET A 3 -4.35 -0.88 21.10
CA MET A 3 -3.64 -1.31 19.90
C MET A 3 -3.73 -0.24 18.81
N LYS A 4 -3.02 0.89 19.01
CA LYS A 4 -3.09 2.06 18.13
C LYS A 4 -1.71 2.46 17.62
N ILE A 5 -1.69 2.97 16.38
CA ILE A 5 -0.51 3.58 15.77
C ILE A 5 -0.87 4.91 15.12
N SER A 6 -0.04 5.92 15.34
CA SER A 6 -0.17 7.21 14.67
C SER A 6 0.58 7.20 13.34
N VAL A 7 -0.10 7.61 12.28
CA VAL A 7 0.40 7.52 10.90
C VAL A 7 0.32 8.88 10.22
N ALA A 8 1.39 9.27 9.52
CA ALA A 8 1.40 10.37 8.59
C ALA A 8 1.45 9.84 7.14
N LEU A 9 0.43 10.16 6.35
CA LEU A 9 0.40 9.87 4.91
C LEU A 9 0.80 11.13 4.16
N ALA A 10 1.89 11.05 3.42
CA ALA A 10 2.44 12.17 2.69
C ALA A 10 1.89 12.21 1.24
N GLN A 11 0.83 12.97 0.99
CA GLN A 11 0.48 13.34 -0.38
C GLN A 11 1.41 14.44 -0.82
N VAL A 12 2.47 14.08 -1.51
CA VAL A 12 3.53 15.00 -1.93
C VAL A 12 3.93 14.77 -3.39
N THR A 13 4.45 15.82 -4.03
CA THR A 13 4.99 15.72 -5.39
C THR A 13 6.18 14.78 -5.40
N GLN A 14 6.24 13.91 -6.40
CA GLN A 14 7.36 12.99 -6.57
C GLN A 14 8.68 13.74 -6.72
N ARG A 15 9.73 13.17 -6.16
CA ARG A 15 11.11 13.65 -6.28
C ARG A 15 11.78 12.99 -7.48
N GLN A 16 12.63 13.74 -8.17
CA GLN A 16 13.53 13.15 -9.15
C GLN A 16 14.51 12.22 -8.44
N PHE A 17 14.86 11.11 -9.10
CA PHE A 17 15.82 10.17 -8.53
C PHE A 17 17.18 10.85 -8.32
N THR A 18 17.75 10.58 -7.15
CA THR A 18 19.14 10.93 -6.78
C THR A 18 19.62 9.96 -5.73
N ASP A 19 20.90 9.65 -5.73
CA ASP A 19 21.54 8.85 -4.67
C ASP A 19 21.68 9.62 -3.35
N ASP A 20 21.55 10.96 -3.36
CA ASP A 20 21.57 11.78 -2.17
C ASP A 20 20.14 11.88 -1.56
N LEU A 21 19.97 11.20 -0.43
CA LEU A 21 18.72 11.18 0.34
C LEU A 21 18.62 12.29 1.40
N SER A 22 19.54 13.25 1.44
CA SER A 22 19.52 14.34 2.44
C SER A 22 18.22 15.15 2.38
N GLY A 23 17.78 15.52 1.18
CA GLY A 23 16.51 16.23 0.98
C GLY A 23 15.28 15.40 1.34
N TYR A 24 15.34 14.08 1.23
CA TYR A 24 14.27 13.20 1.69
C TYR A 24 14.25 13.11 3.23
N ALA A 25 15.42 13.02 3.87
CA ALA A 25 15.52 13.07 5.32
C ALA A 25 14.97 14.39 5.90
N GLU A 26 15.23 15.53 5.25
CA GLU A 26 14.63 16.83 5.62
C GLU A 26 13.10 16.84 5.47
N GLU A 27 12.55 16.15 4.47
CA GLU A 27 11.11 16.01 4.28
C GLU A 27 10.48 15.24 5.45
N ILE A 28 11.07 14.12 5.85
CA ILE A 28 10.68 13.35 7.05
C ILE A 28 10.75 14.24 8.31
N GLU A 29 11.85 14.95 8.50
CA GLU A 29 12.02 15.85 9.66
C GLU A 29 10.93 16.93 9.73
N LYS A 30 10.53 17.51 8.61
CA LYS A 30 9.42 18.49 8.53
C LYS A 30 8.08 17.86 8.90
N ILE A 31 7.81 16.62 8.44
CA ILE A 31 6.59 15.88 8.81
C ILE A 31 6.56 15.66 10.33
N LEU A 32 7.65 15.15 10.91
CA LEU A 32 7.74 14.84 12.33
C LEU A 32 7.74 16.10 13.21
N SER A 33 8.30 17.22 12.73
CA SER A 33 8.24 18.50 13.43
C SER A 33 6.80 19.03 13.52
N ARG A 34 5.99 18.78 12.50
CA ARG A 34 4.58 19.16 12.48
C ARG A 34 3.70 18.19 13.27
N PHE A 35 4.04 16.91 13.24
CA PHE A 35 3.29 15.82 13.89
C PHE A 35 4.24 14.95 14.73
N PRO A 36 4.66 15.43 15.92
CA PRO A 36 5.74 14.79 16.69
C PRO A 36 5.39 13.40 17.24
N GLU A 37 4.10 13.08 17.35
CA GLU A 37 3.64 11.76 17.82
C GLU A 37 3.58 10.70 16.69
N THR A 38 4.04 11.03 15.47
CA THR A 38 3.99 10.11 14.34
C THR A 38 4.92 8.91 14.57
N GLN A 39 4.35 7.72 14.47
CA GLN A 39 5.08 6.45 14.59
C GLN A 39 5.34 5.78 13.24
N MET A 40 4.54 6.11 12.21
CA MET A 40 4.69 5.59 10.86
C MET A 40 4.55 6.72 9.84
N VAL A 41 5.47 6.78 8.88
CA VAL A 41 5.37 7.69 7.72
C VAL A 41 5.24 6.88 6.45
N VAL A 42 4.26 7.24 5.61
CA VAL A 42 3.95 6.56 4.36
C VAL A 42 4.00 7.56 3.20
N HIS A 43 4.80 7.26 2.18
CA HIS A 43 4.89 8.01 0.93
C HIS A 43 4.20 7.27 -0.22
N PRO A 44 3.83 7.96 -1.30
CA PRO A 44 3.17 7.36 -2.46
C PRO A 44 4.10 6.48 -3.30
N GLU A 45 3.51 5.76 -4.24
CA GLU A 45 4.20 4.96 -5.26
C GLU A 45 5.26 5.78 -5.98
N LEU A 46 6.50 5.20 -6.11
CA LEU A 46 7.64 5.80 -6.80
C LEU A 46 7.98 7.24 -6.34
N HIS A 47 7.78 7.56 -5.06
CA HIS A 47 7.99 8.91 -4.54
C HIS A 47 9.41 9.44 -4.84
N LEU A 48 10.42 8.60 -4.70
CA LEU A 48 11.84 8.94 -4.94
C LEU A 48 12.30 8.67 -6.39
N PHE A 49 11.39 8.27 -7.27
CA PHE A 49 11.67 7.85 -8.64
C PHE A 49 10.81 8.59 -9.67
N GLY A 50 10.59 9.89 -9.45
CA GLY A 50 9.84 10.76 -10.37
C GLY A 50 10.61 11.05 -11.65
N SER A 51 10.72 10.08 -12.56
CA SER A 51 11.49 10.19 -13.80
C SER A 51 10.65 9.76 -15.01
N ASP A 52 11.28 9.79 -16.19
CA ASP A 52 10.76 9.16 -17.39
C ASP A 52 10.47 7.68 -17.10
N MET A 53 9.29 7.20 -17.52
CA MET A 53 8.83 5.83 -17.34
C MET A 53 9.24 4.91 -18.50
N SER A 54 10.18 5.31 -19.36
CA SER A 54 10.76 4.40 -20.35
C SER A 54 11.58 3.30 -19.68
N THR A 55 11.59 2.10 -20.26
CA THR A 55 12.30 0.94 -19.71
C THR A 55 13.78 1.23 -19.50
N ASP A 56 14.43 1.90 -20.45
CA ASP A 56 15.86 2.22 -20.38
C ASP A 56 16.14 3.19 -19.21
N ALA A 57 15.36 4.29 -19.10
CA ALA A 57 15.51 5.24 -18.03
C ALA A 57 15.26 4.63 -16.63
N LEU A 58 14.31 3.69 -16.51
CA LEU A 58 14.04 2.99 -15.25
C LEU A 58 15.16 2.01 -14.90
N SER A 59 15.73 1.32 -15.88
CA SER A 59 16.85 0.39 -15.66
C SER A 59 18.10 1.11 -15.14
N ASP A 60 18.36 2.33 -15.62
CA ASP A 60 19.52 3.14 -15.23
C ASP A 60 19.46 3.61 -13.76
N ILE A 61 18.26 3.75 -13.19
CA ILE A 61 18.04 4.21 -11.82
C ILE A 61 17.63 3.08 -10.86
N ALA A 62 17.58 1.83 -11.33
CA ALA A 62 17.11 0.71 -10.53
C ALA A 62 18.04 0.42 -9.33
N GLN A 63 17.43 0.14 -8.17
CA GLN A 63 18.10 -0.06 -6.90
C GLN A 63 17.86 -1.45 -6.34
N SER A 64 18.93 -2.17 -6.03
CA SER A 64 18.86 -3.49 -5.40
C SER A 64 18.39 -3.40 -3.95
N LEU A 65 17.63 -4.40 -3.48
CA LEU A 65 17.14 -4.49 -2.09
C LEU A 65 18.27 -4.53 -1.05
N ASP A 66 19.43 -5.07 -1.42
CA ASP A 66 20.64 -5.11 -0.59
C ASP A 66 21.64 -3.98 -0.92
N GLY A 67 21.22 -3.03 -1.77
CA GLY A 67 22.04 -1.92 -2.22
C GLY A 67 22.18 -0.80 -1.20
N LYS A 68 23.15 0.08 -1.46
CA LYS A 68 23.46 1.25 -0.62
C LYS A 68 22.25 2.16 -0.43
N PHE A 69 21.51 2.45 -1.51
CA PHE A 69 20.32 3.32 -1.47
C PHE A 69 19.26 2.80 -0.49
N VAL A 70 18.96 1.49 -0.54
CA VAL A 70 17.99 0.86 0.38
C VAL A 70 18.51 0.87 1.82
N GLY A 71 19.82 0.64 2.01
CA GLY A 71 20.47 0.77 3.32
C GLY A 71 20.35 2.18 3.91
N GLU A 72 20.52 3.23 3.10
CA GLU A 72 20.38 4.62 3.53
C GLU A 72 18.93 4.97 3.90
N LEU A 73 17.92 4.42 3.22
CA LEU A 73 16.51 4.54 3.64
C LEU A 73 16.29 3.91 5.04
N GLY A 74 16.92 2.77 5.31
CA GLY A 74 16.92 2.16 6.64
C GLY A 74 17.55 3.04 7.70
N GLU A 75 18.68 3.66 7.42
CA GLU A 75 19.32 4.59 8.36
C GLU A 75 18.46 5.84 8.64
N ILE A 76 17.66 6.30 7.66
CA ILE A 76 16.66 7.38 7.88
C ILE A 76 15.58 6.90 8.84
N ALA A 77 14.98 5.71 8.62
CA ALA A 77 14.00 5.14 9.52
C ALA A 77 14.53 5.03 10.96
N LYS A 78 15.74 4.53 11.13
CA LYS A 78 16.44 4.40 12.40
C LYS A 78 16.76 5.75 13.06
N ARG A 79 17.25 6.71 12.29
CA ARG A 79 17.54 8.07 12.77
C ARG A 79 16.34 8.71 13.44
N PHE A 80 15.17 8.55 12.85
CA PHE A 80 13.93 9.13 13.35
C PHE A 80 13.12 8.19 14.27
N GLY A 81 13.51 6.92 14.39
CA GLY A 81 12.84 5.94 15.25
C GLY A 81 11.41 5.61 14.82
N ILE A 82 11.14 5.60 13.51
CA ILE A 82 9.80 5.43 12.93
C ILE A 82 9.72 4.18 12.04
N TRP A 83 8.52 3.67 11.88
CA TRP A 83 8.17 2.84 10.73
C TRP A 83 8.18 3.72 9.48
N LEU A 84 8.89 3.29 8.45
CA LEU A 84 9.01 4.06 7.21
C LEU A 84 8.60 3.20 6.02
N ILE A 85 7.61 3.69 5.27
CA ILE A 85 7.23 3.18 3.96
C ILE A 85 7.53 4.31 2.96
N PRO A 86 8.73 4.33 2.34
CA PRO A 86 9.19 5.44 1.49
C PRO A 86 8.47 5.51 0.13
N GLY A 87 7.41 4.76 -0.02
CA GLY A 87 6.76 4.48 -1.28
C GLY A 87 7.29 3.20 -1.90
N SER A 88 7.46 3.21 -3.20
CA SER A 88 8.09 2.10 -3.92
C SER A 88 9.33 2.57 -4.68
N ILE A 89 10.20 1.61 -5.00
CA ILE A 89 11.42 1.79 -5.78
C ILE A 89 11.33 1.06 -7.12
N VAL A 90 12.17 1.45 -8.05
CA VAL A 90 12.51 0.65 -9.22
C VAL A 90 13.56 -0.36 -8.80
N GLU A 91 13.23 -1.66 -8.82
CA GLU A 91 14.12 -2.76 -8.43
C GLU A 91 14.57 -3.52 -9.68
N PRO A 92 15.86 -3.92 -9.82
CA PRO A 92 16.28 -4.78 -10.92
C PRO A 92 15.53 -6.12 -10.94
N ALA A 93 15.10 -6.55 -12.13
CA ALA A 93 14.48 -7.84 -12.39
C ALA A 93 15.35 -8.68 -13.35
N PRO A 94 15.09 -9.99 -13.51
CA PRO A 94 15.77 -10.81 -14.52
C PRO A 94 15.62 -10.23 -15.94
N ASN A 95 16.54 -10.56 -16.84
CA ASN A 95 16.53 -10.17 -18.25
C ASN A 95 16.58 -8.64 -18.50
N SER A 96 17.24 -7.89 -17.63
CA SER A 96 17.31 -6.42 -17.69
C SER A 96 15.94 -5.74 -17.61
N GLU A 97 14.96 -6.40 -17.01
CA GLU A 97 13.67 -5.83 -16.67
C GLU A 97 13.71 -5.19 -15.26
N VAL A 98 12.63 -4.55 -14.85
CA VAL A 98 12.52 -3.89 -13.53
C VAL A 98 11.20 -4.20 -12.85
N TYR A 99 11.22 -4.29 -11.52
CA TYR A 99 10.02 -4.35 -10.68
C TYR A 99 9.69 -2.98 -10.09
N ASN A 100 8.42 -2.77 -9.78
CA ASN A 100 7.93 -1.71 -8.91
C ASN A 100 7.73 -2.30 -7.52
N THR A 101 8.59 -1.93 -6.55
CA THR A 101 8.71 -2.63 -5.27
C THR A 101 8.53 -1.69 -4.08
N ALA A 102 7.47 -1.91 -3.30
CA ALA A 102 7.24 -1.24 -2.03
C ALA A 102 8.21 -1.76 -0.96
N LEU A 103 8.68 -0.87 -0.07
CA LEU A 103 9.61 -1.20 1.00
C LEU A 103 9.01 -0.83 2.36
N VAL A 104 9.35 -1.61 3.40
CA VAL A 104 8.96 -1.33 4.79
C VAL A 104 10.18 -1.44 5.70
N PHE A 105 10.50 -0.35 6.37
CA PHE A 105 11.54 -0.33 7.39
C PHE A 105 10.93 -0.19 8.79
N ASN A 106 11.48 -0.94 9.74
CA ASN A 106 11.14 -0.80 11.15
C ASN A 106 11.92 0.36 11.80
N PRO A 107 11.58 0.77 13.04
CA PRO A 107 12.31 1.83 13.77
C PRO A 107 13.78 1.53 14.07
N ALA A 108 14.25 0.28 13.91
CA ALA A 108 15.66 -0.07 13.99
C ALA A 108 16.41 0.09 12.66
N GLY A 109 15.70 0.44 11.57
CA GLY A 109 16.25 0.61 10.23
C GLY A 109 16.34 -0.67 9.41
N GLU A 110 15.76 -1.77 9.89
CA GLU A 110 15.76 -3.04 9.19
C GLU A 110 14.68 -3.06 8.12
N LEU A 111 14.99 -3.51 6.90
CA LEU A 111 14.01 -3.83 5.86
C LEU A 111 13.28 -5.11 6.27
N VAL A 112 12.07 -4.96 6.83
CA VAL A 112 11.28 -6.07 7.38
C VAL A 112 10.31 -6.68 6.39
N SER A 113 9.97 -5.94 5.34
CA SER A 113 9.08 -6.43 4.28
C SER A 113 9.29 -5.65 2.98
N PHE A 114 8.99 -6.32 1.87
CA PHE A 114 8.86 -5.68 0.57
C PHE A 114 7.73 -6.33 -0.22
N TYR A 115 7.24 -5.62 -1.24
CA TYR A 115 6.17 -6.13 -2.12
C TYR A 115 6.39 -5.67 -3.56
N ARG A 116 6.49 -6.59 -4.49
CA ARG A 116 6.56 -6.33 -5.93
C ARG A 116 5.15 -6.27 -6.50
N LYS A 117 4.79 -5.17 -7.15
CA LYS A 117 3.48 -4.95 -7.76
C LYS A 117 3.05 -6.14 -8.61
N ILE A 118 1.92 -6.77 -8.28
CA ILE A 118 1.41 -7.95 -8.99
C ILE A 118 0.74 -7.53 -10.29
N PHE A 119 0.01 -6.42 -10.31
CA PHE A 119 -0.71 -5.94 -11.46
C PHE A 119 -0.17 -4.58 -11.97
N PRO A 120 0.97 -4.55 -12.71
CA PRO A 120 1.38 -3.33 -13.42
C PRO A 120 0.27 -2.85 -14.37
N TRP A 121 0.07 -1.54 -14.45
CA TRP A 121 -0.94 -0.95 -15.32
C TRP A 121 -0.49 -0.97 -16.78
N ARG A 122 -0.73 -2.07 -17.47
CA ARG A 122 -0.30 -2.29 -18.86
C ARG A 122 -1.26 -1.67 -19.86
N PRO A 123 -0.76 -1.13 -20.99
CA PRO A 123 0.65 -1.12 -21.41
C PRO A 123 1.46 0.07 -20.88
N SER A 124 0.90 0.91 -20.04
CA SER A 124 1.51 2.20 -19.64
C SER A 124 2.67 2.05 -18.65
N GLU A 125 2.74 0.93 -17.91
CA GLU A 125 3.83 0.64 -17.00
C GLU A 125 4.68 -0.54 -17.51
N PRO A 126 5.99 -0.33 -17.68
CA PRO A 126 6.90 -1.35 -18.21
C PRO A 126 7.46 -2.30 -17.14
N PHE A 127 6.82 -2.38 -15.99
CA PHE A 127 7.28 -3.22 -14.89
C PHE A 127 6.97 -4.70 -15.10
N THR A 128 7.88 -5.56 -14.64
CA THR A 128 7.66 -6.99 -14.49
C THR A 128 6.69 -7.23 -13.33
N MET A 129 5.81 -8.22 -13.50
CA MET A 129 4.85 -8.62 -12.46
C MET A 129 5.55 -9.25 -11.28
N GLY A 130 5.12 -8.87 -10.06
CA GLY A 130 5.33 -9.69 -8.85
C GLY A 130 4.44 -10.94 -8.86
N SER A 131 4.70 -11.86 -7.95
CA SER A 131 3.96 -13.12 -7.83
C SER A 131 3.56 -13.47 -6.40
N GLU A 132 3.95 -12.66 -5.42
CA GLU A 132 3.76 -12.94 -4.00
C GLU A 132 3.05 -11.78 -3.30
N PHE A 133 2.10 -12.11 -2.44
CA PHE A 133 1.44 -11.16 -1.55
C PHE A 133 2.32 -10.92 -0.32
N SER A 134 2.30 -9.71 0.22
CA SER A 134 3.13 -9.33 1.36
C SER A 134 2.29 -8.81 2.52
N VAL A 135 2.47 -9.43 3.69
CA VAL A 135 1.92 -9.01 4.98
C VAL A 135 3.03 -9.01 6.01
N PHE A 136 3.16 -7.95 6.79
CA PHE A 136 4.14 -7.85 7.88
C PHE A 136 3.45 -7.54 9.21
N GLU A 137 4.15 -7.82 10.30
CA GLU A 137 3.66 -7.55 11.65
C GLU A 137 4.14 -6.19 12.17
N LEU A 138 3.23 -5.46 12.81
CA LEU A 138 3.54 -4.39 13.74
C LEU A 138 3.52 -5.01 15.15
N PRO A 139 4.67 -5.23 15.79
CA PRO A 139 4.74 -5.98 17.05
C PRO A 139 3.81 -5.43 18.13
N GLY A 140 2.93 -6.30 18.64
CA GLY A 140 1.95 -5.94 19.69
C GLY A 140 0.75 -5.11 19.21
N LEU A 141 0.61 -4.87 17.89
CA LEU A 141 -0.49 -4.08 17.31
C LEU A 141 -1.35 -4.92 16.36
N GLY A 142 -0.79 -5.40 15.27
CA GLY A 142 -1.54 -6.11 14.23
C GLY A 142 -0.72 -6.35 12.97
N ARG A 143 -1.39 -6.74 11.90
CA ARG A 143 -0.77 -7.07 10.61
C ARG A 143 -1.14 -6.08 9.52
N VAL A 144 -0.16 -5.76 8.69
CA VAL A 144 -0.28 -4.78 7.60
C VAL A 144 0.01 -5.46 6.26
N GLY A 145 -0.93 -5.34 5.33
CA GLY A 145 -0.76 -5.77 3.94
C GLY A 145 -0.32 -4.63 3.04
N LEU A 146 0.43 -4.96 2.00
CA LEU A 146 0.90 -4.00 0.99
C LEU A 146 0.23 -4.26 -0.35
N ASN A 147 -0.20 -3.19 -1.02
CA ASN A 147 -0.50 -3.22 -2.44
C ASN A 147 -0.08 -1.90 -3.12
N ILE A 148 0.05 -1.89 -4.43
CA ILE A 148 0.51 -0.73 -5.19
C ILE A 148 -0.50 -0.38 -6.28
N CYS A 149 -1.12 0.80 -6.16
CA CYS A 149 -1.89 1.51 -7.18
C CYS A 149 -2.95 0.61 -7.85
N TYR A 150 -2.68 0.15 -9.08
CA TYR A 150 -3.61 -0.65 -9.87
C TYR A 150 -4.02 -1.98 -9.21
N ASP A 151 -3.26 -2.49 -8.25
CA ASP A 151 -3.62 -3.69 -7.48
C ASP A 151 -4.99 -3.58 -6.79
N ILE A 152 -5.43 -2.35 -6.41
CA ILE A 152 -6.74 -2.14 -5.77
C ILE A 152 -7.93 -2.44 -6.69
N TRP A 153 -7.73 -2.47 -8.02
CA TRP A 153 -8.74 -2.84 -8.99
C TRP A 153 -9.02 -4.34 -9.03
N PHE A 154 -8.17 -5.14 -8.40
CA PHE A 154 -8.27 -6.60 -8.32
C PHE A 154 -8.71 -6.99 -6.91
N PRO A 155 -10.00 -7.32 -6.70
CA PRO A 155 -10.52 -7.66 -5.37
C PRO A 155 -9.80 -8.85 -4.73
N GLU A 156 -9.16 -9.70 -5.55
CA GLU A 156 -8.34 -10.81 -5.10
C GLU A 156 -7.16 -10.36 -4.23
N VAL A 157 -6.55 -9.21 -4.54
CA VAL A 157 -5.39 -8.69 -3.79
C VAL A 157 -5.80 -8.37 -2.36
N THR A 158 -6.81 -7.50 -2.20
CA THR A 158 -7.26 -7.10 -0.85
C THR A 158 -7.80 -8.29 -0.06
N ARG A 159 -8.58 -9.18 -0.72
CA ARG A 159 -9.12 -10.39 -0.09
C ARG A 159 -8.00 -11.33 0.36
N GLN A 160 -6.97 -11.55 -0.47
CA GLN A 160 -5.86 -12.41 -0.13
C GLN A 160 -5.04 -11.84 1.03
N LEU A 161 -4.73 -10.53 1.03
CA LEU A 161 -4.02 -9.88 2.14
C LEU A 161 -4.79 -10.03 3.45
N THR A 162 -6.12 -9.82 3.41
CA THR A 162 -6.99 -9.99 4.57
C THR A 162 -7.03 -11.44 5.04
N TRP A 163 -7.07 -12.40 4.11
CA TRP A 163 -7.02 -13.83 4.42
C TRP A 163 -5.69 -14.24 5.08
N MET A 164 -4.59 -13.57 4.73
CA MET A 164 -3.28 -13.72 5.39
C MET A 164 -3.21 -13.01 6.76
N GLY A 165 -4.30 -12.38 7.19
CA GLY A 165 -4.45 -11.77 8.50
C GLY A 165 -4.22 -10.26 8.54
N ALA A 166 -4.13 -9.57 7.40
CA ALA A 166 -4.02 -8.11 7.41
C ALA A 166 -5.27 -7.46 8.04
N GLU A 167 -5.04 -6.47 8.86
CA GLU A 167 -6.04 -5.62 9.53
C GLU A 167 -5.97 -4.18 9.02
N LEU A 168 -4.82 -3.81 8.47
CA LEU A 168 -4.53 -2.57 7.79
C LEU A 168 -3.93 -2.91 6.42
N ILE A 169 -4.35 -2.20 5.37
CA ILE A 169 -3.74 -2.28 4.05
C ILE A 169 -3.19 -0.90 3.67
N VAL A 170 -1.94 -0.86 3.27
CA VAL A 170 -1.29 0.34 2.72
C VAL A 170 -1.27 0.22 1.21
N ASN A 171 -2.02 1.11 0.54
CA ASN A 171 -2.12 1.23 -0.90
C ASN A 171 -1.31 2.44 -1.36
N LEU A 172 -0.13 2.19 -1.92
CA LEU A 172 0.76 3.21 -2.45
C LEU A 172 0.35 3.54 -3.89
N VAL A 173 0.07 4.81 -4.19
CA VAL A 173 -0.59 5.19 -5.44
C VAL A 173 0.16 6.29 -6.18
N ARG A 174 0.13 6.21 -7.53
CA ARG A 174 0.57 7.25 -8.47
C ARG A 174 -0.43 7.37 -9.62
N THR A 175 -1.68 7.60 -9.32
CA THR A 175 -2.72 7.75 -10.35
C THR A 175 -2.67 9.14 -10.97
N THR A 176 -2.41 9.17 -12.28
CA THR A 176 -2.26 10.38 -13.10
C THR A 176 -3.48 10.66 -13.95
N THR A 177 -4.52 9.84 -13.88
CA THR A 177 -5.69 9.80 -14.77
C THR A 177 -7.00 10.03 -14.04
N PRO A 178 -8.09 10.44 -14.74
CA PRO A 178 -9.36 10.79 -14.11
C PRO A 178 -10.09 9.64 -13.38
N ASP A 179 -9.64 8.40 -13.55
CA ASP A 179 -10.18 7.21 -12.88
C ASP A 179 -9.82 7.14 -11.39
N ARG A 180 -9.01 8.08 -10.87
CA ARG A 180 -8.83 8.26 -9.42
C ARG A 180 -10.16 8.27 -8.67
N LYS A 181 -11.22 8.85 -9.24
CA LYS A 181 -12.57 8.83 -8.64
C LYS A 181 -13.14 7.42 -8.46
N GLN A 182 -12.81 6.48 -9.35
CA GLN A 182 -13.22 5.08 -9.25
C GLN A 182 -12.37 4.34 -8.21
N GLU A 183 -11.07 4.62 -8.15
CA GLU A 183 -10.20 4.06 -7.11
C GLU A 183 -10.67 4.41 -5.70
N LEU A 184 -11.14 5.65 -5.46
CA LEU A 184 -11.68 6.05 -4.15
C LEU A 184 -12.88 5.17 -3.76
N VAL A 185 -13.76 4.84 -4.71
CA VAL A 185 -14.88 3.92 -4.49
C VAL A 185 -14.38 2.49 -4.22
N LEU A 186 -13.38 2.03 -4.98
CA LEU A 186 -12.80 0.69 -4.78
C LEU A 186 -12.11 0.57 -3.41
N VAL A 187 -11.42 1.61 -2.95
CA VAL A 187 -10.81 1.65 -1.60
C VAL A 187 -11.87 1.46 -0.53
N GLN A 188 -12.99 2.24 -0.59
CA GLN A 188 -14.09 2.11 0.37
C GLN A 188 -14.76 0.73 0.29
N ALA A 189 -15.10 0.27 -0.92
CA ALA A 189 -15.70 -1.05 -1.12
C ALA A 189 -14.79 -2.16 -0.59
N SER A 190 -13.48 -2.08 -0.85
CA SER A 190 -12.50 -3.06 -0.36
C SER A 190 -12.38 -3.05 1.17
N ALA A 191 -12.43 -1.89 1.81
CA ALA A 191 -12.45 -1.78 3.27
C ALA A 191 -13.68 -2.46 3.87
N ILE A 192 -14.88 -2.18 3.33
CA ILE A 192 -16.15 -2.75 3.77
C ILE A 192 -16.15 -4.29 3.64
N VAL A 193 -15.88 -4.80 2.43
CA VAL A 193 -16.02 -6.25 2.16
C VAL A 193 -14.93 -7.11 2.79
N ASN A 194 -13.87 -6.49 3.30
CA ASN A 194 -12.77 -7.16 3.99
C ASN A 194 -12.69 -6.82 5.48
N GLN A 195 -13.43 -5.80 5.93
CA GLN A 195 -13.43 -5.28 7.31
C GLN A 195 -12.01 -4.99 7.79
N VAL A 196 -11.31 -4.11 7.05
CA VAL A 196 -9.93 -3.67 7.31
C VAL A 196 -9.81 -2.16 7.13
N TYR A 197 -8.83 -1.54 7.78
CA TYR A 197 -8.41 -0.19 7.40
C TYR A 197 -7.71 -0.21 6.04
N ILE A 198 -7.91 0.85 5.23
CA ILE A 198 -7.10 1.09 4.03
C ILE A 198 -6.57 2.52 4.03
N LEU A 199 -5.25 2.65 3.92
CA LEU A 199 -4.54 3.91 3.69
C LEU A 199 -4.21 3.98 2.20
N SER A 200 -4.89 4.82 1.42
CA SER A 200 -4.58 5.03 0.01
C SER A 200 -3.88 6.37 -0.15
N VAL A 201 -2.56 6.34 -0.29
CA VAL A 201 -1.73 7.53 -0.43
C VAL A 201 -1.33 7.73 -1.88
N ASN A 202 -1.83 8.79 -2.52
CA ASN A 202 -1.53 9.15 -3.90
C ASN A 202 -0.51 10.30 -3.95
N ALA A 203 0.33 10.31 -4.99
CA ALA A 203 1.20 11.43 -5.24
C ALA A 203 0.39 12.72 -5.51
N ALA A 204 0.98 13.86 -5.16
CA ALA A 204 0.42 15.17 -5.45
C ALA A 204 0.63 15.59 -6.91
N GLY A 205 -0.08 16.64 -7.35
CA GLY A 205 0.14 17.30 -8.64
C GLY A 205 1.57 17.87 -8.80
N PRO A 206 1.92 18.31 -10.00
CA PRO A 206 1.05 18.42 -11.19
C PRO A 206 0.87 17.12 -11.99
N ILE A 207 1.59 16.04 -11.68
CA ILE A 207 1.56 14.80 -12.46
C ILE A 207 0.42 13.90 -12.00
N ALA A 208 0.27 13.70 -10.68
CA ALA A 208 -0.74 12.83 -10.12
C ALA A 208 -1.98 13.60 -9.62
N MET A 209 -3.05 12.88 -9.38
CA MET A 209 -4.39 13.43 -9.09
C MET A 209 -4.65 13.64 -7.59
N GLY A 210 -3.66 13.38 -6.71
CA GLY A 210 -3.83 13.52 -5.27
C GLY A 210 -4.99 12.71 -4.69
N ARG A 211 -5.77 13.34 -3.81
CA ARG A 211 -6.98 12.80 -3.19
C ARG A 211 -6.72 11.54 -2.36
N SER A 212 -5.65 11.59 -1.57
CA SER A 212 -5.33 10.53 -0.59
C SER A 212 -6.43 10.44 0.47
N LEU A 213 -6.68 9.21 0.96
CA LEU A 213 -7.72 8.99 1.97
C LEU A 213 -7.36 7.84 2.91
N VAL A 214 -8.00 7.87 4.07
CA VAL A 214 -8.04 6.81 5.07
C VAL A 214 -9.47 6.32 5.21
N VAL A 215 -9.66 5.02 5.08
CA VAL A 215 -10.97 4.38 5.22
C VAL A 215 -10.91 3.38 6.38
N ASP A 216 -11.93 3.40 7.24
CA ASP A 216 -12.06 2.48 8.36
C ASP A 216 -12.70 1.14 7.95
N PRO A 217 -12.74 0.12 8.86
CA PRO A 217 -13.31 -1.19 8.55
C PRO A 217 -14.82 -1.20 8.26
N ASP A 218 -15.55 -0.13 8.59
CA ASP A 218 -16.96 0.06 8.21
C ASP A 218 -17.13 0.73 6.84
N GLY A 219 -16.03 1.22 6.23
CA GLY A 219 -16.04 1.94 4.96
C GLY A 219 -16.22 3.43 5.11
N ASP A 220 -16.19 3.97 6.34
CA ASP A 220 -16.22 5.39 6.57
C ASP A 220 -14.89 6.04 6.17
N VAL A 221 -14.97 7.14 5.43
CA VAL A 221 -13.80 7.97 5.13
C VAL A 221 -13.45 8.77 6.37
N VAL A 222 -12.41 8.33 7.08
CA VAL A 222 -11.95 8.97 8.33
C VAL A 222 -11.24 10.28 8.05
N GLU A 223 -10.37 10.28 7.02
CA GLU A 223 -9.61 11.45 6.59
C GLU A 223 -9.47 11.44 5.06
N GLN A 224 -9.50 12.61 4.43
CA GLN A 224 -9.31 12.75 2.99
C GLN A 224 -8.73 14.11 2.61
N ILE A 225 -7.79 14.12 1.67
CA ILE A 225 -7.40 15.31 0.91
C ILE A 225 -8.29 15.40 -0.34
N LEU A 226 -8.91 16.54 -0.58
CA LEU A 226 -9.93 16.69 -1.64
C LEU A 226 -9.37 17.09 -3.01
N ASP A 227 -8.10 17.52 -3.05
CA ASP A 227 -7.42 18.05 -4.24
C ASP A 227 -6.06 17.36 -4.45
N ASP A 228 -5.29 17.87 -5.39
CA ASP A 228 -3.96 17.36 -5.75
C ASP A 228 -2.80 18.15 -5.11
N SER A 229 -3.08 19.05 -4.15
CA SER A 229 -2.05 19.83 -3.47
C SER A 229 -1.15 18.98 -2.57
N ASN A 230 0.08 19.44 -2.30
CA ASN A 230 0.95 18.85 -1.28
C ASN A 230 0.30 18.99 0.09
N SER A 231 0.04 17.88 0.75
CA SER A 231 -0.61 17.84 2.06
C SER A 231 -0.25 16.57 2.82
N ILE A 232 -0.42 16.59 4.14
CA ILE A 232 -0.20 15.44 5.02
C ILE A 232 -1.52 15.12 5.73
N ILE A 233 -1.96 13.86 5.64
CA ILE A 233 -2.97 13.31 6.54
C ILE A 233 -2.23 12.78 7.77
N TYR A 234 -2.62 13.26 8.96
CA TYR A 234 -2.22 12.65 10.22
C TYR A 234 -3.43 11.97 10.85
N THR A 235 -3.31 10.69 11.16
CA THR A 235 -4.42 9.87 11.69
C THR A 235 -3.93 8.82 12.67
N ILE A 236 -4.87 8.26 13.44
CA ILE A 236 -4.62 7.16 14.36
C ILE A 236 -5.38 5.94 13.88
N ILE A 237 -4.67 4.86 13.60
CA ILE A 237 -5.24 3.56 13.26
C ILE A 237 -5.43 2.76 14.55
N ASP A 238 -6.66 2.30 14.77
CA ASP A 238 -7.07 1.52 15.94
C ASP A 238 -7.36 0.07 15.54
N PHE A 239 -6.43 -0.85 15.81
CA PHE A 239 -6.59 -2.26 15.49
C PHE A 239 -7.70 -2.93 16.30
N ASP A 240 -8.01 -2.42 17.51
CA ASP A 240 -9.16 -2.89 18.30
C ASP A 240 -10.48 -2.68 17.55
N ARG A 241 -10.57 -1.61 16.71
CA ARG A 241 -11.74 -1.33 15.86
C ARG A 241 -11.96 -2.43 14.81
N VAL A 242 -10.90 -2.96 14.20
CA VAL A 242 -11.00 -4.08 13.25
C VAL A 242 -11.58 -5.31 13.94
N ALA A 243 -11.03 -5.68 15.10
CA ALA A 243 -11.53 -6.81 15.88
C ALA A 243 -13.00 -6.61 16.30
N GLN A 244 -13.36 -5.38 16.70
CA GLN A 244 -14.75 -5.03 17.05
C GLN A 244 -15.70 -5.21 15.85
N ILE A 245 -15.37 -4.65 14.67
CA ILE A 245 -16.23 -4.74 13.49
C ILE A 245 -16.36 -6.18 12.99
N ARG A 246 -15.29 -6.97 13.01
CA ARG A 246 -15.33 -8.39 12.64
C ARG A 246 -16.22 -9.21 13.58
N ARG A 247 -16.24 -8.89 14.88
CA ARG A 247 -17.05 -9.56 15.89
C ARG A 247 -18.51 -9.08 15.89
N ASP A 248 -18.72 -7.77 15.90
CA ASP A 248 -20.03 -7.16 16.17
C ASP A 248 -20.75 -6.70 14.88
N GLY A 249 -20.00 -6.51 13.80
CA GLY A 249 -20.50 -5.92 12.56
C GLY A 249 -20.94 -4.47 12.73
N THR A 250 -21.54 -3.92 11.70
CA THR A 250 -22.22 -2.62 11.75
C THR A 250 -23.58 -2.80 12.37
N ALA A 251 -23.86 -2.16 13.51
CA ALA A 251 -25.13 -2.26 14.25
C ALA A 251 -25.59 -3.71 14.53
N GLY A 252 -24.67 -4.64 14.73
CA GLY A 252 -24.97 -6.06 15.01
C GLY A 252 -25.26 -6.91 13.77
N VAL A 253 -25.12 -6.34 12.57
CA VAL A 253 -25.23 -7.03 11.27
C VAL A 253 -23.91 -7.01 10.52
N ASN A 254 -23.82 -7.59 9.32
CA ASN A 254 -22.60 -7.60 8.50
C ASN A 254 -21.39 -8.29 9.13
N ARG A 255 -21.60 -9.35 9.90
CA ARG A 255 -20.53 -10.18 10.46
C ARG A 255 -20.11 -11.25 9.45
N MET A 256 -19.53 -10.84 8.34
CA MET A 256 -19.25 -11.73 7.21
C MET A 256 -18.24 -12.84 7.51
N TRP A 257 -17.31 -12.61 8.44
CA TRP A 257 -16.34 -13.62 8.86
C TRP A 257 -16.89 -14.63 9.88
N ASP A 258 -18.11 -14.38 10.40
CA ASP A 258 -18.80 -15.20 11.39
C ASP A 258 -20.18 -15.65 10.86
N GLN A 259 -20.29 -15.89 9.53
CA GLN A 259 -21.56 -16.26 8.90
C GLN A 259 -21.80 -17.78 8.87
N PHE A 260 -20.73 -18.59 8.98
CA PHE A 260 -20.84 -20.03 8.87
C PHE A 260 -21.07 -20.69 10.22
N LEU A 261 -21.99 -21.67 10.25
CA LEU A 261 -22.16 -22.58 11.37
C LEU A 261 -21.28 -23.82 11.20
N PRO A 262 -20.86 -24.50 12.28
CA PRO A 262 -19.96 -25.66 12.21
C PRO A 262 -20.43 -26.80 11.29
N ASN A 263 -21.75 -26.90 11.03
CA ASN A 263 -22.35 -27.94 10.22
C ASN A 263 -22.77 -27.47 8.81
N ASP A 264 -22.44 -26.22 8.44
CA ASP A 264 -22.73 -25.75 7.09
C ASP A 264 -21.84 -26.51 6.07
N PRO A 265 -22.34 -26.76 4.85
CA PRO A 265 -21.56 -27.44 3.83
C PRO A 265 -20.40 -26.58 3.34
N GLU A 266 -19.30 -27.24 2.95
CA GLU A 266 -18.19 -26.59 2.26
C GLU A 266 -18.66 -25.96 0.94
N ILE A 267 -18.13 -24.76 0.63
CA ILE A 267 -18.38 -24.07 -0.63
C ILE A 267 -17.16 -24.24 -1.53
N ASN A 268 -17.35 -24.93 -2.66
CA ASN A 268 -16.31 -25.00 -3.68
C ASN A 268 -16.15 -23.66 -4.39
N LEU A 269 -14.91 -23.16 -4.44
CA LEU A 269 -14.55 -21.94 -5.16
C LEU A 269 -13.75 -22.29 -6.42
N PRO A 270 -14.42 -22.61 -7.54
CA PRO A 270 -13.72 -22.99 -8.77
C PRO A 270 -13.11 -21.79 -9.50
N ILE A 271 -13.25 -20.59 -8.95
CA ILE A 271 -12.66 -19.38 -9.52
C ILE A 271 -11.15 -19.56 -9.72
N TYR A 272 -10.68 -19.32 -10.95
CA TYR A 272 -9.29 -19.39 -11.35
C TYR A 272 -8.60 -20.76 -11.13
N SER A 273 -9.35 -21.83 -10.82
CA SER A 273 -8.78 -23.14 -10.46
C SER A 273 -7.71 -23.04 -9.35
N GLY A 274 -7.95 -22.15 -8.39
CA GLY A 274 -7.05 -21.89 -7.26
C GLY A 274 -5.83 -21.02 -7.58
N ARG A 275 -5.73 -20.47 -8.79
CA ARG A 275 -4.64 -19.56 -9.19
C ARG A 275 -5.03 -18.70 -10.40
N ILE A 276 -4.51 -17.49 -10.45
CA ILE A 276 -4.62 -16.62 -11.63
C ILE A 276 -3.61 -17.11 -12.67
N ASN A 277 -4.09 -17.48 -13.86
CA ASN A 277 -3.25 -17.82 -15.00
C ASN A 277 -3.28 -16.69 -16.04
N PRO A 278 -2.20 -15.93 -16.23
CA PRO A 278 -2.18 -14.79 -17.17
C PRO A 278 -2.53 -15.16 -18.62
N ARG A 279 -2.34 -16.41 -19.04
CA ARG A 279 -2.66 -16.86 -20.41
C ARG A 279 -4.16 -17.05 -20.63
N THR A 280 -4.92 -17.32 -19.57
CA THR A 280 -6.36 -17.61 -19.65
C THR A 280 -7.21 -16.62 -18.83
N TRP A 281 -6.64 -15.50 -18.43
CA TRP A 281 -7.27 -14.45 -17.63
C TRP A 281 -8.30 -13.66 -18.45
N ARG A 282 -9.45 -14.26 -18.74
CA ARG A 282 -10.58 -13.63 -19.44
C ARG A 282 -11.90 -14.23 -18.98
N PRO A 283 -12.98 -13.42 -18.80
CA PRO A 283 -14.30 -13.94 -18.50
C PRO A 283 -14.78 -14.92 -19.58
N GLY A 284 -15.31 -16.06 -19.16
CA GLY A 284 -15.92 -17.05 -20.04
C GLY A 284 -14.96 -17.97 -20.81
N MET A 285 -13.65 -17.87 -20.62
CA MET A 285 -12.69 -18.78 -21.28
C MET A 285 -12.55 -20.18 -20.63
N ASN A 286 -13.15 -20.38 -19.46
CA ASN A 286 -13.12 -21.65 -18.70
C ASN A 286 -14.47 -22.38 -18.76
N ARG A 287 -15.17 -22.31 -19.91
CA ARG A 287 -16.39 -23.09 -20.14
C ARG A 287 -16.06 -24.39 -20.87
#